data_e4c8f11fa32c0204215f05322ae158fc
#
_entry.id   e4c8f11fa32c0204215f05322ae158fc
#
_cell.length_a   1.000
_cell.length_b   1.000
_cell.length_c   1.000
_cell.angle_alpha   90.00
_cell.angle_beta   90.00
_cell.angle_gamma   90.00
#
_symmetry.space_group_name_H-M   'P 1'
#
loop_
_entity.id
_entity.type
_entity.pdbx_description
1 polymer ?
#
loop_
_entity_poly.entity_id
_entity_poly.type
_entity_poly.pdbx_seq_one_letter_code
_entity_poly.pdbx_strand_id
1 'polypeptide(L)'
;MRESDINLKVILDDENIPEKIYWDATDKDFEGPAETKSFSLSIWDDENQSTLRIDLWNKEMPVDEMKRFYVDCLGGLAQSVLNSTGDEFMAAAMNRLCEKFVKHLEEEQKQQQ
;
A
#
# COMPACT_ATOMS: atom_id res chain seq x y z
N MET A 1 -26.05 -4.01 -14.98
CA MET A 1 -24.97 -3.32 -14.27
C MET A 1 -24.28 -4.28 -13.31
N ARG A 2 -22.97 -4.34 -13.34
CA ARG A 2 -22.21 -5.25 -12.48
C ARG A 2 -21.67 -4.48 -11.28
N GLU A 3 -21.65 -5.13 -10.12
CA GLU A 3 -21.10 -4.55 -8.90
C GLU A 3 -19.83 -5.30 -8.49
N SER A 4 -18.89 -4.58 -7.92
CA SER A 4 -17.65 -5.14 -7.41
C SER A 4 -17.41 -4.61 -6.00
N ASP A 5 -17.07 -5.51 -5.09
CA ASP A 5 -16.83 -5.18 -3.69
C ASP A 5 -15.37 -5.42 -3.32
N ILE A 6 -14.83 -4.53 -2.49
CA ILE A 6 -13.52 -4.72 -1.87
C ILE A 6 -13.73 -4.69 -0.36
N ASN A 7 -13.25 -5.72 0.31
CA ASN A 7 -13.43 -5.87 1.75
C ASN A 7 -12.08 -6.02 2.44
N LEU A 8 -11.89 -5.26 3.51
CA LEU A 8 -10.73 -5.35 4.37
C LEU A 8 -11.20 -5.67 5.78
N LYS A 9 -10.68 -6.74 6.36
CA LYS A 9 -11.05 -7.18 7.70
C LYS A 9 -9.82 -7.20 8.58
N VAL A 10 -9.89 -6.49 9.71
CA VAL A 10 -8.79 -6.40 10.65
C VAL A 10 -9.25 -7.03 11.96
N ILE A 11 -8.52 -8.06 12.41
CA ILE A 11 -8.77 -8.71 13.69
C ILE A 11 -7.77 -8.12 14.68
N LEU A 12 -8.31 -7.53 15.75
CA LEU A 12 -7.51 -6.87 16.78
C LEU A 12 -7.29 -7.81 17.96
N ASP A 13 -6.15 -7.65 18.64
CA ASP A 13 -5.91 -8.37 19.88
C ASP A 13 -6.57 -7.63 21.07
N ASP A 14 -6.32 -8.10 22.29
CA ASP A 14 -6.94 -7.54 23.50
C ASP A 14 -6.52 -6.09 23.76
N GLU A 15 -5.42 -5.64 23.15
CA GLU A 15 -4.94 -4.26 23.28
C GLU A 15 -5.30 -3.40 22.08
N ASN A 16 -6.20 -3.89 21.20
CA ASN A 16 -6.64 -3.21 19.98
C ASN A 16 -5.51 -3.01 18.95
N ILE A 17 -4.54 -3.91 18.96
CA ILE A 17 -3.46 -3.91 17.97
C ILE A 17 -3.78 -4.92 16.88
N PRO A 18 -3.59 -4.59 15.59
CA PRO A 18 -3.88 -5.54 14.52
C PRO A 18 -3.06 -6.83 14.65
N GLU A 19 -3.78 -7.95 14.68
CA GLU A 19 -3.18 -9.27 14.79
C GLU A 19 -3.22 -10.00 13.45
N LYS A 20 -4.37 -9.95 12.77
CA LYS A 20 -4.55 -10.55 11.46
C LYS A 20 -5.32 -9.60 10.56
N ILE A 21 -4.92 -9.55 9.30
CA ILE A 21 -5.56 -8.72 8.29
C ILE A 21 -5.91 -9.59 7.09
N TYR A 22 -7.17 -9.53 6.66
CA TYR A 22 -7.65 -10.26 5.49
C TYR A 22 -8.23 -9.28 4.48
N TRP A 23 -8.05 -9.60 3.20
CA TRP A 23 -8.70 -8.84 2.14
C TRP A 23 -9.43 -9.78 1.20
N ASP A 24 -10.47 -9.25 0.58
CA ASP A 24 -11.26 -9.97 -0.40
C ASP A 24 -11.77 -8.97 -1.43
N ALA A 25 -11.94 -9.43 -2.66
CA ALA A 25 -12.45 -8.60 -3.73
C ALA A 25 -13.21 -9.47 -4.71
N THR A 26 -14.27 -8.92 -5.27
CA THR A 26 -15.12 -9.62 -6.24
C THR A 26 -14.31 -10.08 -7.46
N ASP A 27 -13.35 -9.26 -7.91
CA ASP A 27 -12.64 -9.46 -9.17
C ASP A 27 -11.23 -10.03 -9.02
N LYS A 28 -10.92 -10.66 -7.89
CA LYS A 28 -9.60 -11.29 -7.75
C LYS A 28 -9.56 -12.68 -8.40
N ASP A 29 -8.35 -13.22 -8.60
CA ASP A 29 -8.10 -14.46 -9.33
C ASP A 29 -8.38 -15.75 -8.56
N PHE A 30 -8.67 -15.66 -7.26
CA PHE A 30 -8.87 -16.82 -6.41
C PHE A 30 -10.08 -16.59 -5.50
N GLU A 31 -10.64 -17.68 -4.97
CA GLU A 31 -11.80 -17.60 -4.08
C GLU A 31 -11.38 -17.48 -2.63
N GLY A 32 -12.19 -16.75 -1.85
CA GLY A 32 -12.02 -16.61 -0.41
C GLY A 32 -11.05 -15.51 -0.02
N PRO A 33 -11.09 -15.08 1.24
CA PRO A 33 -10.20 -14.02 1.73
C PRO A 33 -8.74 -14.45 1.73
N ALA A 34 -7.85 -13.49 1.46
CA ALA A 34 -6.41 -13.70 1.53
C ALA A 34 -5.86 -12.94 2.75
N GLU A 35 -4.88 -13.52 3.41
CA GLU A 35 -4.23 -12.89 4.55
C GLU A 35 -3.10 -11.98 4.08
N THR A 36 -2.97 -10.81 4.70
CA THR A 36 -1.86 -9.90 4.46
C THR A 36 -1.34 -9.37 5.79
N LYS A 37 -0.14 -8.81 5.78
CA LYS A 37 0.46 -8.20 6.97
C LYS A 37 0.27 -6.70 7.03
N SER A 38 -0.12 -6.07 5.93
CA SER A 38 -0.31 -4.62 5.89
C SER A 38 -1.18 -4.21 4.71
N PHE A 39 -1.79 -3.03 4.84
CA PHE A 39 -2.43 -2.37 3.71
C PHE A 39 -2.35 -0.86 3.87
N SER A 40 -2.46 -0.17 2.75
CA SER A 40 -2.50 1.28 2.70
C SER A 40 -3.69 1.69 1.84
N LEU A 41 -4.62 2.43 2.41
CA LEU A 41 -5.86 2.83 1.75
C LEU A 41 -5.96 4.34 1.74
N SER A 42 -6.26 4.89 0.57
CA SER A 42 -6.50 6.32 0.39
C SER A 42 -7.85 6.51 -0.28
N ILE A 43 -8.68 7.37 0.28
CA ILE A 43 -10.01 7.66 -0.26
C ILE A 43 -10.17 9.17 -0.36
N TRP A 44 -10.58 9.65 -1.53
CA TRP A 44 -10.87 11.06 -1.70
C TRP A 44 -12.20 11.37 -1.03
N ASP A 45 -12.18 12.28 -0.06
CA ASP A 45 -13.39 12.78 0.60
C ASP A 45 -13.86 14.02 -0.15
N ASP A 46 -14.84 13.83 -1.03
CA ASP A 46 -15.32 14.90 -1.89
C ASP A 46 -15.99 16.02 -1.11
N GLU A 47 -16.65 15.70 0.00
CA GLU A 47 -17.32 16.69 0.83
C GLU A 47 -16.34 17.67 1.47
N ASN A 48 -15.27 17.14 2.04
CA ASN A 48 -14.27 17.96 2.75
C ASN A 48 -13.05 18.32 1.89
N GLN A 49 -13.02 17.89 0.64
CA GLN A 49 -11.93 18.15 -0.31
C GLN A 49 -10.56 17.76 0.29
N SER A 50 -10.49 16.56 0.83
CA SER A 50 -9.30 16.04 1.47
C SER A 50 -9.20 14.54 1.28
N THR A 51 -8.04 13.98 1.60
CA THR A 51 -7.80 12.55 1.47
C THR A 51 -7.83 11.89 2.84
N LEU A 52 -8.67 10.87 2.96
CA LEU A 52 -8.70 9.99 4.12
C LEU A 52 -7.71 8.85 3.88
N ARG A 53 -6.90 8.54 4.87
CA ARG A 53 -5.95 7.46 4.78
C ARG A 53 -6.07 6.53 5.96
N ILE A 54 -5.98 5.23 5.66
CA ILE A 54 -5.89 4.19 6.68
C ILE A 54 -4.70 3.32 6.31
N ASP A 55 -3.67 3.36 7.14
CA ASP A 55 -2.47 2.55 6.98
C ASP A 55 -2.34 1.65 8.20
N LEU A 56 -2.42 0.35 7.99
CA LEU A 56 -2.37 -0.62 9.08
C LEU A 56 -1.36 -1.72 8.78
N TRP A 57 -0.73 -2.23 9.82
CA TRP A 57 0.16 -3.39 9.73
C TRP A 57 0.02 -4.21 11.01
N ASN A 58 0.29 -5.51 10.89
CA ASN A 58 0.21 -6.39 12.04
C ASN A 58 1.59 -6.53 12.71
N LYS A 59 1.63 -7.27 13.80
CA LYS A 59 2.86 -7.44 14.60
C LYS A 59 3.97 -8.20 13.87
N GLU A 60 3.61 -8.97 12.85
CA GLU A 60 4.56 -9.82 12.13
C GLU A 60 5.20 -9.13 10.92
N MET A 61 4.75 -7.92 10.58
CA MET A 61 5.30 -7.18 9.45
C MET A 61 6.71 -6.67 9.76
N PRO A 62 7.75 -7.23 9.14
CA PRO A 62 9.13 -6.77 9.41
C PRO A 62 9.36 -5.36 8.86
N VAL A 63 10.27 -4.63 9.49
CA VAL A 63 10.57 -3.26 9.08
C VAL A 63 11.08 -3.19 7.64
N ASP A 64 11.93 -4.13 7.23
CA ASP A 64 12.46 -4.15 5.86
C ASP A 64 11.38 -4.42 4.82
N GLU A 65 10.44 -5.33 5.11
CA GLU A 65 9.29 -5.55 4.23
C GLU A 65 8.38 -4.32 4.19
N MET A 66 8.19 -3.65 5.32
CA MET A 66 7.37 -2.45 5.39
C MET A 66 7.93 -1.33 4.52
N LYS A 67 9.26 -1.15 4.54
CA LYS A 67 9.92 -0.16 3.68
C LYS A 67 9.73 -0.50 2.21
N ARG A 68 9.88 -1.78 1.84
CA ARG A 68 9.64 -2.23 0.46
C ARG A 68 8.19 -2.00 0.04
N PHE A 69 7.25 -2.27 0.94
CA PHE A 69 5.83 -2.05 0.68
C PHE A 69 5.56 -0.58 0.33
N TYR A 70 6.14 0.36 1.09
CA TYR A 70 5.94 1.78 0.81
C TYR A 70 6.59 2.20 -0.52
N VAL A 71 7.74 1.64 -0.86
CA VAL A 71 8.37 1.91 -2.16
C VAL A 71 7.47 1.43 -3.29
N ASP A 72 6.90 0.23 -3.16
CA ASP A 72 5.97 -0.31 -4.15
C ASP A 72 4.71 0.55 -4.27
N CYS A 73 4.20 1.05 -3.14
CA CYS A 73 3.05 1.96 -3.15
C CYS A 73 3.36 3.24 -3.90
N LEU A 74 4.54 3.80 -3.67
CA LEU A 74 4.95 5.04 -4.36
C LEU A 74 5.08 4.82 -5.86
N GLY A 75 5.64 3.68 -6.28
CA GLY A 75 5.72 3.33 -7.70
C GLY A 75 4.36 3.16 -8.34
N GLY A 76 3.44 2.52 -7.63
CA GLY A 76 2.05 2.39 -8.08
C GLY A 76 1.36 3.73 -8.20
N LEU A 77 1.60 4.64 -7.26
CA LEU A 77 1.04 5.99 -7.32
C LEU A 77 1.60 6.77 -8.51
N ALA A 78 2.89 6.61 -8.82
CA ALA A 78 3.49 7.24 -10.01
C ALA A 78 2.77 6.82 -11.29
N GLN A 79 2.49 5.51 -11.42
CA GLN A 79 1.76 5.01 -12.57
C GLN A 79 0.33 5.54 -12.60
N SER A 80 -0.33 5.60 -11.44
CA SER A 80 -1.69 6.12 -11.33
C SER A 80 -1.76 7.59 -11.71
N VAL A 81 -0.79 8.40 -11.29
CA VAL A 81 -0.71 9.82 -11.68
C VAL A 81 -0.60 9.95 -13.19
N LEU A 82 0.27 9.16 -13.81
CA LEU A 82 0.44 9.20 -15.25
C LEU A 82 -0.85 8.83 -15.98
N ASN A 83 -1.49 7.74 -15.55
CA ASN A 83 -2.69 7.22 -16.21
C ASN A 83 -3.90 8.14 -16.02
N SER A 84 -4.05 8.74 -14.86
CA SER A 84 -5.24 9.52 -14.54
C SER A 84 -5.13 10.99 -14.94
N THR A 85 -3.91 11.55 -14.92
CA THR A 85 -3.73 13.00 -15.18
C THR A 85 -2.89 13.30 -16.41
N GLY A 86 -2.07 12.36 -16.87
CA GLY A 86 -1.13 12.62 -17.94
C GLY A 86 0.07 13.47 -17.53
N ASP A 87 0.23 13.75 -16.23
CA ASP A 87 1.31 14.61 -15.75
C ASP A 87 2.63 13.84 -15.70
N GLU A 88 3.40 13.95 -16.77
CA GLU A 88 4.68 13.27 -16.90
C GLU A 88 5.73 13.78 -15.91
N PHE A 89 5.66 15.05 -15.56
CA PHE A 89 6.60 15.64 -14.60
C PHE A 89 6.45 15.01 -13.22
N MET A 90 5.21 14.92 -12.72
CA MET A 90 4.95 14.31 -11.41
C MET A 90 5.33 12.83 -11.41
N ALA A 91 4.92 12.09 -12.44
CA ALA A 91 5.23 10.67 -12.53
C ALA A 91 6.73 10.40 -12.57
N ALA A 92 7.47 11.18 -13.35
CA ALA A 92 8.92 11.04 -13.45
C ALA A 92 9.62 11.37 -12.13
N ALA A 93 9.17 12.41 -11.44
CA ALA A 93 9.74 12.79 -10.14
C ALA A 93 9.51 11.70 -9.10
N MET A 94 8.32 11.11 -9.08
CA MET A 94 8.00 10.00 -8.17
C MET A 94 8.85 8.77 -8.48
N ASN A 95 9.04 8.44 -9.76
CA ASN A 95 9.88 7.32 -10.14
C ASN A 95 11.34 7.52 -9.76
N ARG A 96 11.86 8.74 -9.90
CA ARG A 96 13.23 9.05 -9.46
C ARG A 96 13.39 8.88 -7.96
N LEU A 97 12.35 9.24 -7.19
CA LEU A 97 12.36 9.05 -5.75
C LEU A 97 12.36 7.56 -5.40
N CYS A 98 11.59 6.75 -6.13
CA CYS A 98 11.60 5.29 -5.95
C CYS A 98 12.99 4.72 -6.17
N GLU A 99 13.67 5.13 -7.25
CA GLU A 99 15.03 4.67 -7.54
C GLU A 99 16.00 5.01 -6.41
N LYS A 100 15.86 6.20 -5.87
CA LYS A 100 16.67 6.66 -4.74
C LYS A 100 16.44 5.79 -3.51
N PHE A 101 15.18 5.46 -3.23
CA PHE A 101 14.83 4.62 -2.09
C PHE A 101 15.34 3.17 -2.28
N VAL A 102 15.23 2.63 -3.49
CA VAL A 102 15.73 1.28 -3.77
C VAL A 102 17.23 1.19 -3.48
N LYS A 103 18.00 2.18 -3.92
CA LYS A 103 19.44 2.23 -3.62
C LYS A 103 19.72 2.32 -2.13
N HIS A 104 18.94 3.13 -1.43
CA HIS A 104 19.07 3.28 0.02
C HIS A 104 18.83 1.94 0.73
N LEU A 105 17.79 1.20 0.32
CA LEU A 105 17.48 -0.11 0.92
C LEU A 105 18.56 -1.15 0.61
N GLU A 106 19.11 -1.11 -0.61
CA GLU A 106 20.20 -2.00 -0.98
C GLU A 106 21.43 -1.76 -0.11
N GLU A 107 21.76 -0.49 0.16
CA GLU A 107 22.88 -0.13 1.02
C GLU A 107 22.64 -0.56 2.46
N GLU A 108 21.43 -0.45 2.98
CA GLU A 108 21.09 -0.94 4.31
C GLU A 108 21.33 -2.44 4.44
N GLN A 109 20.95 -3.22 3.42
CA GLN A 109 21.17 -4.65 3.42
C GLN A 109 22.64 -5.02 3.42
N LYS A 110 23.47 -4.28 2.70
CA LYS A 110 24.91 -4.50 2.69
C LYS A 110 25.55 -4.25 4.05
N GLN A 111 25.04 -3.25 4.77
CA GLN A 111 25.56 -2.91 6.10
C GLN A 111 25.20 -3.96 7.16
N GLN A 112 24.17 -4.75 6.91
CA GLN A 112 23.72 -5.79 7.84
C GLN A 112 24.46 -7.13 7.65
N GLN A 113 25.28 -7.23 6.63
CA GLN A 113 26.06 -8.45 6.36
C GLN A 113 27.47 -8.36 7.02
#